data_6a31a78df09f9bf414e51b470fef2976
#
_entry.id   6a31a78df09f9bf414e51b470fef2976
#
_cell.length_a   1.000
_cell.length_b   1.000
_cell.length_c   1.000
_cell.angle_alpha   90.00
_cell.angle_beta   90.00
_cell.angle_gamma   90.00
#
_symmetry.space_group_name_H-M   'P 1'
#
loop_
_entity.id
_entity.type
_entity.pdbx_description
1 polymer ?
#
loop_
_entity_poly.entity_id
_entity_poly.type
_entity_poly.pdbx_seq_one_letter_code
_entity_poly.pdbx_strand_id
1 'polypeptide(L)'
;MTSFVTEYRYRLRQHSAPYTIEVEYCTDTEIDEQLRELLVSYRDRWRPGLEQELDESEKEFQNIEKRSEVALATLESIFGQAPEIDSQRLRDFTDGAFEGLHEDLKFLARGLRWPDGAENGRWATTAVNAEECQDKVGIFMENGLWPLTNIVR
;
A
#
# COMPACT_ATOMS: atom_id res chain seq x y z
N MET A 1 10.49 -2.67 -0.22
CA MET A 1 9.98 -1.31 -0.53
C MET A 1 9.07 -1.41 -1.75
N THR A 2 7.79 -1.10 -1.58
CA THR A 2 6.88 -1.02 -2.71
C THR A 2 7.14 0.29 -3.42
N SER A 3 7.68 0.23 -4.62
CA SER A 3 7.86 1.40 -5.45
C SER A 3 6.65 1.57 -6.36
N PHE A 4 6.11 2.77 -6.43
CA PHE A 4 5.13 3.10 -7.45
C PHE A 4 5.83 3.35 -8.78
N VAL A 5 5.16 3.05 -9.87
CA VAL A 5 5.69 3.29 -11.22
C VAL A 5 5.56 4.78 -11.54
N THR A 6 6.68 5.41 -11.90
CA THR A 6 6.68 6.81 -12.34
C THR A 6 6.95 6.86 -13.84
N GLU A 7 6.04 7.45 -14.58
CA GLU A 7 6.19 7.67 -16.00
C GLU A 7 6.50 9.14 -16.30
N TYR A 8 7.53 9.40 -17.13
CA TYR A 8 7.87 10.72 -17.63
C TYR A 8 7.47 10.82 -19.09
N ARG A 9 6.64 11.82 -19.41
CA ARG A 9 6.18 12.07 -20.77
C ARG A 9 6.49 13.49 -21.21
N TYR A 10 6.59 13.68 -22.50
CA TYR A 10 6.72 15.02 -23.06
C TYR A 10 5.44 15.82 -22.80
N ARG A 11 5.64 17.13 -22.54
CA ARG A 11 4.53 18.07 -22.38
C ARG A 11 3.62 18.06 -23.62
N LEU A 12 2.35 17.84 -23.39
CA LEU A 12 1.35 17.94 -24.45
C LEU A 12 0.88 19.40 -24.63
N ARG A 13 0.39 19.72 -25.81
CA ARG A 13 -0.06 21.09 -26.09
C ARG A 13 -1.20 21.57 -25.21
N GLN A 14 -2.02 20.66 -24.72
CA GLN A 14 -3.12 20.97 -23.81
C GLN A 14 -2.65 21.28 -22.37
N HIS A 15 -1.40 21.04 -22.05
CA HIS A 15 -0.89 21.30 -20.71
C HIS A 15 -0.55 22.78 -20.55
N SER A 16 -1.18 23.44 -19.58
CA SER A 16 -1.00 24.87 -19.31
C SER A 16 0.25 25.19 -18.48
N ALA A 17 0.79 24.21 -17.76
CA ALA A 17 1.95 24.36 -16.89
C ALA A 17 3.12 23.50 -17.37
N PRO A 18 4.38 23.84 -16.99
CA PRO A 18 5.56 23.04 -17.35
C PRO A 18 5.48 21.58 -16.91
N TYR A 19 4.87 21.32 -15.76
CA TYR A 19 4.73 19.99 -15.20
C TYR A 19 3.26 19.68 -14.94
N THR A 20 2.85 18.48 -15.34
CA THR A 20 1.55 17.91 -14.98
C THR A 20 1.80 16.61 -14.25
N ILE A 21 1.15 16.43 -13.10
CA ILE A 21 1.26 15.22 -12.28
C ILE A 21 -0.09 14.51 -12.34
N GLU A 22 -0.07 13.25 -12.73
CA GLU A 22 -1.26 12.40 -12.74
C GLU A 22 -0.98 11.17 -11.86
N VAL A 23 -1.91 10.84 -10.98
CA VAL A 23 -1.84 9.66 -10.11
C VAL A 23 -3.03 8.77 -10.39
N GLU A 24 -2.78 7.53 -10.77
CA GLU A 24 -3.81 6.52 -10.91
C GLU A 24 -3.87 5.70 -9.62
N TYR A 25 -5.07 5.55 -9.08
CA TYR A 25 -5.31 4.76 -7.89
C TYR A 25 -5.59 3.31 -8.25
N CYS A 26 -5.28 2.42 -7.31
CA CYS A 26 -5.74 1.05 -7.39
C CYS A 26 -7.26 1.00 -7.40
N THR A 27 -7.82 0.08 -8.18
CA THR A 27 -9.24 -0.24 -8.13
C THR A 27 -9.56 -0.96 -6.81
N ASP A 28 -10.85 -1.03 -6.45
CA ASP A 28 -11.27 -1.75 -5.24
C ASP A 28 -10.80 -3.21 -5.25
N THR A 29 -10.86 -3.86 -6.40
CA THR A 29 -10.38 -5.23 -6.57
C THR A 29 -8.85 -5.33 -6.33
N GLU A 30 -8.09 -4.40 -6.89
CA GLU A 30 -6.64 -4.35 -6.69
C GLU A 30 -6.26 -4.07 -5.23
N ILE A 31 -7.01 -3.18 -4.56
CA ILE A 31 -6.82 -2.91 -3.14
C ILE A 31 -7.11 -4.16 -2.31
N ASP A 32 -8.21 -4.85 -2.60
CA ASP A 32 -8.57 -6.09 -1.91
C ASP A 32 -7.47 -7.15 -2.05
N GLU A 33 -6.94 -7.34 -3.24
CA GLU A 33 -5.84 -8.28 -3.53
C GLU A 33 -4.56 -7.88 -2.81
N GLN A 34 -4.19 -6.60 -2.82
CA GLN A 34 -3.00 -6.11 -2.13
C GLN A 34 -3.11 -6.30 -0.62
N LEU A 35 -4.26 -6.00 -0.03
CA LEU A 35 -4.47 -6.20 1.40
C LEU A 35 -4.36 -7.67 1.78
N ARG A 36 -4.93 -8.56 0.97
CA ARG A 36 -4.81 -10.01 1.17
C ARG A 36 -3.36 -10.47 1.12
N GLU A 37 -2.61 -10.04 0.13
CA GLU A 37 -1.18 -10.37 -0.01
C GLU A 37 -0.35 -9.86 1.16
N LEU A 38 -0.59 -8.64 1.62
CA LEU A 38 0.10 -8.07 2.79
C LEU A 38 -0.20 -8.89 4.06
N LEU A 39 -1.45 -9.26 4.29
CA LEU A 39 -1.83 -10.09 5.42
C LEU A 39 -1.20 -11.47 5.36
N VAL A 40 -1.21 -12.12 4.20
CA VAL A 40 -0.58 -13.43 4.00
C VAL A 40 0.92 -13.32 4.26
N SER A 41 1.60 -12.34 3.69
CA SER A 41 3.04 -12.14 3.86
C SER A 41 3.43 -11.88 5.32
N TYR A 42 2.64 -11.09 6.03
CA TYR A 42 2.88 -10.87 7.45
C TYR A 42 2.68 -12.14 8.26
N ARG A 43 1.58 -12.87 8.02
CA ARG A 43 1.19 -14.06 8.79
C ARG A 43 2.10 -15.27 8.55
N ASP A 44 2.75 -15.35 7.39
CA ASP A 44 3.68 -16.44 7.08
C ASP A 44 4.77 -16.61 8.13
N ARG A 45 5.31 -15.51 8.67
CA ARG A 45 6.32 -15.52 9.72
C ARG A 45 5.80 -16.18 11.03
N TRP A 46 4.52 -16.01 11.30
CA TRP A 46 3.90 -16.41 12.55
C TRP A 46 3.07 -17.69 12.42
N ARG A 47 3.09 -18.29 11.24
CA ARG A 47 2.35 -19.51 10.95
C ARG A 47 2.78 -20.66 11.88
N PRO A 48 1.80 -21.36 12.52
CA PRO A 48 2.12 -22.54 13.33
C PRO A 48 2.86 -23.59 12.50
N GLY A 49 3.92 -24.16 13.07
CA GLY A 49 4.70 -25.22 12.42
C GLY A 49 5.73 -24.75 11.40
N LEU A 50 5.94 -23.43 11.25
CA LEU A 50 6.90 -22.88 10.29
C LEU A 50 8.31 -23.41 10.51
N GLU A 51 8.77 -23.45 11.76
CA GLU A 51 10.13 -23.92 12.10
C GLU A 51 10.37 -25.38 11.72
N GLN A 52 9.35 -26.23 11.91
CA GLN A 52 9.42 -27.63 11.51
C GLN A 52 9.35 -27.82 10.00
N GLU A 53 8.59 -26.97 9.31
CA GLU A 53 8.41 -27.05 7.86
C GLU A 53 9.67 -26.63 7.09
N LEU A 54 10.35 -25.58 7.55
CA LEU A 54 11.56 -25.07 6.92
C LEU A 54 12.82 -25.88 7.25
N ASP A 55 12.71 -26.74 8.27
CA ASP A 55 13.84 -27.53 8.75
C ASP A 55 15.04 -26.60 9.10
N GLU A 56 16.20 -26.82 8.53
CA GLU A 56 17.41 -26.03 8.82
C GLU A 56 17.66 -24.87 7.83
N SER A 57 16.68 -24.49 7.01
CA SER A 57 16.86 -23.45 6.00
C SER A 57 16.75 -22.03 6.59
N GLU A 58 17.84 -21.52 7.14
CA GLU A 58 17.90 -20.15 7.66
C GLU A 58 17.60 -19.09 6.60
N LYS A 59 18.02 -19.31 5.37
CA LYS A 59 17.80 -18.36 4.26
C LYS A 59 16.32 -18.18 3.94
N GLU A 60 15.57 -19.26 3.87
CA GLU A 60 14.12 -19.18 3.65
C GLU A 60 13.41 -18.50 4.81
N PHE A 61 13.80 -18.82 6.03
CA PHE A 61 13.27 -18.18 7.22
C PHE A 61 13.52 -16.68 7.21
N GLN A 62 14.75 -16.24 6.93
CA GLN A 62 15.10 -14.82 6.83
C GLN A 62 14.30 -14.11 5.74
N ASN A 63 14.05 -14.74 4.60
CA ASN A 63 13.24 -14.17 3.54
C ASN A 63 11.78 -13.98 3.98
N ILE A 64 11.22 -14.95 4.67
CA ILE A 64 9.85 -14.88 5.22
C ILE A 64 9.76 -13.78 6.26
N GLU A 65 10.73 -13.72 7.19
CA GLU A 65 10.79 -12.68 8.21
C GLU A 65 10.86 -11.29 7.62
N LYS A 66 11.72 -11.08 6.62
CA LYS A 66 11.87 -9.80 5.94
C LYS A 66 10.58 -9.39 5.21
N ARG A 67 9.93 -10.31 4.50
CA ARG A 67 8.65 -10.03 3.84
C ARG A 67 7.56 -9.67 4.84
N SER A 68 7.55 -10.35 6.00
CA SER A 68 6.63 -10.05 7.09
C SER A 68 6.82 -8.64 7.64
N GLU A 69 8.06 -8.23 7.88
CA GLU A 69 8.39 -6.88 8.35
C GLU A 69 7.98 -5.80 7.35
N VAL A 70 8.25 -6.02 6.07
CA VAL A 70 7.84 -5.08 5.00
C VAL A 70 6.32 -4.99 4.91
N ALA A 71 5.63 -6.12 5.01
CA ALA A 71 4.17 -6.14 4.97
C ALA A 71 3.56 -5.36 6.14
N LEU A 72 4.09 -5.54 7.35
CA LEU A 72 3.63 -4.78 8.52
C LEU A 72 3.87 -3.29 8.36
N ALA A 73 5.07 -2.91 7.92
CA ALA A 73 5.40 -1.50 7.68
C ALA A 73 4.47 -0.87 6.65
N THR A 74 4.11 -1.60 5.60
CA THR A 74 3.18 -1.15 4.58
C THR A 74 1.76 -0.98 5.14
N LEU A 75 1.27 -1.94 5.92
CA LEU A 75 -0.04 -1.84 6.58
C LEU A 75 -0.09 -0.65 7.56
N GLU A 76 0.95 -0.44 8.34
CA GLU A 76 1.05 0.71 9.25
C GLU A 76 1.12 2.03 8.48
N SER A 77 1.78 2.06 7.34
CA SER A 77 1.82 3.24 6.46
C SER A 77 0.43 3.61 5.94
N ILE A 78 -0.37 2.63 5.54
CA ILE A 78 -1.72 2.86 5.02
C ILE A 78 -2.71 3.25 6.13
N PHE A 79 -2.72 2.48 7.22
CA PHE A 79 -3.76 2.56 8.25
C PHE A 79 -3.34 3.27 9.53
N GLY A 80 -2.04 3.56 9.69
CA GLY A 80 -1.53 4.24 10.88
C GLY A 80 -1.74 3.44 12.16
N GLN A 81 -2.31 4.10 13.16
CA GLN A 81 -2.57 3.53 14.49
C GLN A 81 -3.97 2.92 14.61
N ALA A 82 -4.55 2.48 13.53
CA ALA A 82 -5.87 1.85 13.57
C ALA A 82 -5.89 0.63 14.50
N PRO A 83 -6.94 0.45 15.33
CA PRO A 83 -7.02 -0.68 16.24
C PRO A 83 -7.00 -2.05 15.55
N GLU A 84 -7.41 -2.09 14.28
CA GLU A 84 -7.40 -3.31 13.45
C GLU A 84 -5.98 -3.80 13.16
N ILE A 85 -4.99 -2.91 13.21
CA ILE A 85 -3.57 -3.25 13.06
C ILE A 85 -3.00 -3.60 14.45
N ASP A 86 -3.55 -4.62 15.05
CA ASP A 86 -3.10 -5.18 16.32
C ASP A 86 -2.42 -6.52 16.09
N SER A 87 -1.26 -6.71 16.72
CA SER A 87 -0.45 -7.93 16.59
C SER A 87 -1.25 -9.19 16.93
N GLN A 88 -2.15 -9.15 17.92
CA GLN A 88 -2.96 -10.29 18.26
C GLN A 88 -3.94 -10.66 17.16
N ARG A 89 -4.61 -9.68 16.57
CA ARG A 89 -5.52 -9.91 15.43
C ARG A 89 -4.77 -10.37 14.19
N LEU A 90 -3.64 -9.73 13.89
CA LEU A 90 -2.81 -10.07 12.73
C LEU A 90 -2.27 -11.49 12.79
N ARG A 91 -2.03 -12.01 13.99
CA ARG A 91 -1.47 -13.35 14.24
C ARG A 91 -2.52 -14.38 14.64
N ASP A 92 -3.79 -14.02 14.55
CA ASP A 92 -4.89 -14.94 14.90
C ASP A 92 -5.13 -15.92 13.75
N PHE A 93 -4.89 -17.19 13.99
CA PHE A 93 -5.07 -18.29 13.03
C PHE A 93 -6.33 -19.11 13.29
N THR A 94 -7.23 -18.63 14.15
CA THR A 94 -8.51 -19.30 14.36
C THR A 94 -9.42 -19.18 13.15
N ASP A 95 -10.39 -20.06 13.02
CA ASP A 95 -11.31 -20.11 11.88
C ASP A 95 -12.05 -18.78 11.72
N GLY A 96 -12.01 -18.23 10.51
CA GLY A 96 -12.67 -16.97 10.17
C GLY A 96 -11.93 -15.69 10.58
N ALA A 97 -10.88 -15.77 11.39
CA ALA A 97 -10.14 -14.59 11.84
C ALA A 97 -9.48 -13.84 10.67
N PHE A 98 -8.89 -14.54 9.71
CA PHE A 98 -8.28 -13.94 8.54
C PHE A 98 -9.29 -13.18 7.68
N GLU A 99 -10.40 -13.83 7.35
CA GLU A 99 -11.43 -13.21 6.50
C GLU A 99 -12.09 -12.02 7.21
N GLY A 100 -12.32 -12.11 8.53
CA GLY A 100 -12.86 -11.00 9.32
C GLY A 100 -11.93 -9.80 9.33
N LEU A 101 -10.64 -10.01 9.52
CA LEU A 101 -9.64 -8.95 9.48
C LEU A 101 -9.52 -8.33 8.07
N HIS A 102 -9.50 -9.16 7.03
CA HIS A 102 -9.46 -8.69 5.66
C HIS A 102 -10.66 -7.80 5.31
N GLU A 103 -11.87 -8.20 5.71
CA GLU A 103 -13.07 -7.39 5.51
C GLU A 103 -13.00 -6.05 6.26
N ASP A 104 -12.51 -6.05 7.50
CA ASP A 104 -12.34 -4.82 8.27
C ASP A 104 -11.34 -3.87 7.62
N LEU A 105 -10.23 -4.38 7.11
CA LEU A 105 -9.24 -3.56 6.41
C LEU A 105 -9.77 -3.02 5.08
N LYS A 106 -10.56 -3.80 4.36
CA LYS A 106 -11.23 -3.33 3.14
C LYS A 106 -12.19 -2.18 3.45
N PHE A 107 -12.93 -2.28 4.54
CA PHE A 107 -13.81 -1.20 4.99
C PHE A 107 -13.04 0.07 5.34
N LEU A 108 -11.93 -0.06 6.07
CA LEU A 108 -11.05 1.08 6.38
C LEU A 108 -10.46 1.71 5.12
N ALA A 109 -10.05 0.90 4.15
CA ALA A 109 -9.48 1.40 2.89
C ALA A 109 -10.48 2.24 2.10
N ARG A 110 -11.76 1.89 2.13
CA ARG A 110 -12.83 2.68 1.49
C ARG A 110 -13.05 4.04 2.16
N GLY A 111 -12.71 4.15 3.43
CA GLY A 111 -12.82 5.39 4.20
C GLY A 111 -11.59 6.29 4.12
N LEU A 112 -10.54 5.90 3.41
CA LEU A 112 -9.34 6.73 3.26
C LEU A 112 -9.66 8.02 2.49
N ARG A 113 -9.07 9.11 2.95
CA ARG A 113 -9.25 10.40 2.31
C ARG A 113 -8.24 10.56 1.19
N TRP A 114 -8.73 10.59 -0.02
CA TRP A 114 -7.93 10.96 -1.18
C TRP A 114 -7.79 12.47 -1.27
N PRO A 115 -6.71 12.98 -1.90
CA PRO A 115 -6.54 14.42 -2.09
C PRO A 115 -7.72 15.05 -2.82
N ASP A 116 -8.00 16.33 -2.53
CA ASP A 116 -9.04 17.08 -3.20
C ASP A 116 -8.81 17.08 -4.73
N GLY A 117 -9.89 16.89 -5.49
CA GLY A 117 -9.83 16.79 -6.94
C GLY A 117 -9.63 15.38 -7.48
N ALA A 118 -9.55 14.37 -6.61
CA ALA A 118 -9.50 12.98 -7.05
C ALA A 118 -10.87 12.52 -7.56
N GLU A 119 -10.94 12.16 -8.82
CA GLU A 119 -12.17 11.70 -9.47
C GLU A 119 -11.89 10.46 -10.33
N ASN A 120 -12.83 9.52 -10.34
CA ASN A 120 -12.79 8.33 -11.19
C ASN A 120 -11.47 7.53 -11.13
N GLY A 121 -10.90 7.39 -9.93
CA GLY A 121 -9.66 6.65 -9.75
C GLY A 121 -8.41 7.40 -10.20
N ARG A 122 -8.53 8.70 -10.45
CA ARG A 122 -7.42 9.56 -10.89
C ARG A 122 -7.37 10.86 -10.11
N TRP A 123 -6.16 11.33 -9.91
CA TRP A 123 -5.89 12.65 -9.39
C TRP A 123 -4.85 13.32 -10.27
N ALA A 124 -5.10 14.56 -10.63
CA ALA A 124 -4.18 15.32 -11.47
C ALA A 124 -3.97 16.72 -10.90
N THR A 125 -2.77 17.23 -11.05
CA THR A 125 -2.41 18.59 -10.71
C THR A 125 -1.29 19.09 -11.60
N THR A 126 -0.99 20.39 -11.50
CA THR A 126 0.11 21.00 -12.24
C THR A 126 1.15 21.55 -11.29
N ALA A 127 2.38 21.71 -11.76
CA ALA A 127 3.47 22.31 -11.02
C ALA A 127 4.35 23.15 -11.93
N VAL A 128 4.93 24.21 -11.37
CA VAL A 128 5.78 25.15 -12.15
C VAL A 128 7.24 24.75 -12.14
N ASN A 129 7.66 23.93 -11.16
CA ASN A 129 9.05 23.44 -11.04
C ASN A 129 9.08 22.07 -10.36
N ALA A 130 10.26 21.46 -10.32
CA ALA A 130 10.47 20.14 -9.75
C ALA A 130 10.20 20.10 -8.23
N GLU A 131 10.52 21.16 -7.51
CA GLU A 131 10.28 21.27 -6.06
C GLU A 131 8.79 21.22 -5.76
N GLU A 132 7.97 21.97 -6.48
CA GLU A 132 6.51 21.93 -6.35
C GLU A 132 5.94 20.56 -6.71
N CYS A 133 6.52 19.87 -7.71
CA CYS A 133 6.17 18.49 -8.02
C CYS A 133 6.35 17.57 -6.82
N GLN A 134 7.51 17.64 -6.17
CA GLN A 134 7.81 16.83 -4.99
C GLN A 134 6.88 17.12 -3.83
N ASP A 135 6.58 18.39 -3.58
CA ASP A 135 5.67 18.81 -2.52
C ASP A 135 4.26 18.25 -2.73
N LYS A 136 3.76 18.32 -3.95
CA LYS A 136 2.42 17.80 -4.28
C LYS A 136 2.32 16.29 -4.24
N VAL A 137 3.33 15.58 -4.69
CA VAL A 137 3.40 14.10 -4.61
C VAL A 137 3.58 13.66 -3.16
N GLY A 138 4.25 14.44 -2.33
CA GLY A 138 4.48 14.17 -0.91
C GLY A 138 3.21 13.91 -0.11
N ILE A 139 2.07 14.48 -0.51
CA ILE A 139 0.77 14.24 0.14
C ILE A 139 0.43 12.74 0.19
N PHE A 140 0.72 12.00 -0.88
CA PHE A 140 0.46 10.56 -0.93
C PHE A 140 1.34 9.78 0.04
N MET A 141 2.55 10.24 0.27
CA MET A 141 3.48 9.61 1.21
C MET A 141 3.09 9.92 2.66
N GLU A 142 2.76 11.18 2.96
CA GLU A 142 2.37 11.62 4.31
C GLU A 142 1.08 10.96 4.79
N ASN A 143 0.12 10.77 3.88
CA ASN A 143 -1.18 10.15 4.19
C ASN A 143 -1.17 8.63 4.03
N GLY A 144 -0.02 8.01 3.74
CA GLY A 144 0.09 6.57 3.57
C GLY A 144 -0.62 6.00 2.35
N LEU A 145 -0.99 6.84 1.39
CA LEU A 145 -1.78 6.43 0.21
C LEU A 145 -0.95 5.85 -0.93
N TRP A 146 0.35 6.11 -0.94
CA TRP A 146 1.22 5.70 -2.04
C TRP A 146 1.21 4.18 -2.34
N PRO A 147 1.06 3.25 -1.36
CA PRO A 147 0.97 1.82 -1.68
C PRO A 147 -0.29 1.45 -2.47
N LEU A 148 -1.29 2.32 -2.45
CA LEU A 148 -2.57 2.13 -3.14
C LEU A 148 -2.63 2.86 -4.48
N THR A 149 -1.51 3.38 -4.96
CA THR A 149 -1.41 4.00 -6.28
C THR A 149 -0.76 3.05 -7.28
N ASN A 150 -1.20 3.10 -8.52
CA ASN A 150 -0.63 2.30 -9.59
C ASN A 150 0.46 3.04 -10.35
N ILE A 151 0.16 4.26 -10.77
CA ILE A 151 1.05 5.04 -11.64
C ILE A 151 1.04 6.50 -11.20
N VAL A 152 2.24 7.09 -11.16
CA VAL A 152 2.45 8.53 -11.02
C VAL A 152 3.10 9.05 -12.29
N ARG A 153 2.51 10.04 -12.90
CA ARG A 153 3.00 10.65 -14.15
C ARG A 153 3.30 12.13 -13.96
#